data_77c8f10c478cd0601977fa9b2f69e772
#
_entry.id   77c8f10c478cd0601977fa9b2f69e772
#
_cell.length_a   1.000
_cell.length_b   1.000
_cell.length_c   1.000
_cell.angle_alpha   90.00
_cell.angle_beta   90.00
_cell.angle_gamma   90.00
#
_symmetry.space_group_name_H-M   'P 1'
#
loop_
_entity.id
_entity.type
_entity.pdbx_description
1 polymer ?
#
loop_
_entity_poly.entity_id
_entity_poly.type
_entity_poly.pdbx_seq_one_letter_code
_entity_poly.pdbx_strand_id
1 'polypeptide(L)'
;MNSSPRVAIIDYKMSNLFSIKNALDSLDIESIITSSSKEIASCDGAILPGVGSYPIAMNNLEELNLITTVKEFVESGKPFMGICLGLQLLFESSEEFGSTKGIGLIKGSVNLFSEINQIQTIPHVGWNKAITRELNQNNLDHIK
;
A
#
# COMPACT_ATOMS: atom_id res chain seq x y z
N MET A 1 30.08 5.85 6.08
CA MET A 1 29.03 6.56 6.84
C MET A 1 27.74 5.86 6.49
N ASN A 2 27.13 5.14 7.44
CA ASN A 2 25.79 4.58 7.20
C ASN A 2 24.81 5.75 7.17
N SER A 3 24.30 6.09 5.99
CA SER A 3 23.17 7.01 5.87
C SER A 3 21.97 6.35 6.55
N SER A 4 21.19 7.14 7.29
CA SER A 4 19.92 6.67 7.85
C SER A 4 19.03 6.12 6.72
N PRO A 5 18.30 5.01 6.94
CA PRO A 5 17.40 4.46 5.92
C PRO A 5 16.35 5.48 5.53
N ARG A 6 16.09 5.62 4.24
CA ARG A 6 15.15 6.58 3.66
C ARG A 6 13.92 5.87 3.08
N VAL A 7 12.73 6.39 3.40
CA VAL A 7 11.45 5.82 2.97
C VAL A 7 10.77 6.72 1.95
N ALA A 8 10.35 6.16 0.81
CA ALA A 8 9.50 6.85 -0.15
C ALA A 8 8.03 6.76 0.27
N ILE A 9 7.33 7.89 0.33
CA ILE A 9 5.88 7.96 0.41
C ILE A 9 5.38 8.25 -1.00
N ILE A 10 4.73 7.27 -1.63
CA ILE A 10 4.34 7.34 -3.04
C ILE A 10 3.15 8.29 -3.20
N ASP A 11 3.36 9.37 -3.93
CA ASP A 11 2.32 10.35 -4.27
C ASP A 11 1.71 10.04 -5.64
N TYR A 12 0.49 9.52 -5.62
CA TYR A 12 -0.35 9.33 -6.81
C TYR A 12 -1.66 10.14 -6.75
N LYS A 13 -1.63 11.27 -6.05
CA LYS A 13 -2.72 12.27 -5.92
C LYS A 13 -3.95 11.82 -5.12
N MET A 14 -3.87 10.70 -4.37
CA MET A 14 -5.00 10.15 -3.61
C MET A 14 -4.61 9.66 -2.23
N SER A 15 -4.02 10.53 -1.40
CA SER A 15 -3.62 10.12 -0.06
C SER A 15 -3.38 11.28 0.89
N ASN A 16 -3.49 10.98 2.20
CA ASN A 16 -3.09 11.91 3.25
C ASN A 16 -1.58 11.77 3.52
N LEU A 17 -0.77 12.30 2.59
CA LEU A 17 0.69 12.17 2.59
C LEU A 17 1.33 12.76 3.84
N PHE A 18 0.83 13.91 4.30
CA PHE A 18 1.40 14.61 5.46
C PHE A 18 1.20 13.85 6.77
N SER A 19 0.10 13.13 6.94
CA SER A 19 -0.10 12.29 8.13
C SER A 19 0.94 11.17 8.21
N ILE A 20 1.28 10.56 7.09
CA ILE A 20 2.31 9.51 7.03
C ILE A 20 3.70 10.12 7.23
N LYS A 21 3.96 11.26 6.58
CA LYS A 21 5.22 11.98 6.76
C LYS A 21 5.45 12.32 8.23
N ASN A 22 4.45 12.90 8.90
CA ASN A 22 4.54 13.25 10.31
C ASN A 22 4.73 12.02 11.21
N ALA A 23 4.09 10.89 10.89
CA ALA A 23 4.29 9.65 11.64
C ALA A 23 5.73 9.13 11.51
N LEU A 24 6.31 9.16 10.32
CA LEU A 24 7.70 8.78 10.10
C LEU A 24 8.68 9.74 10.78
N ASP A 25 8.42 11.04 10.70
CA ASP A 25 9.22 12.06 11.37
C ASP A 25 9.20 11.88 12.91
N SER A 26 8.07 11.48 13.49
CA SER A 26 7.97 11.18 14.94
C SER A 26 8.77 9.94 15.37
N LEU A 27 9.17 9.13 14.41
CA LEU A 27 10.02 7.93 14.60
C LEU A 27 11.46 8.17 14.18
N ASP A 28 11.84 9.41 13.87
CA ASP A 28 13.17 9.80 13.34
C ASP A 28 13.54 9.04 12.05
N ILE A 29 12.55 8.67 11.23
CA ILE A 29 12.74 8.00 9.94
C ILE A 29 12.77 9.04 8.82
N GLU A 30 13.89 9.13 8.09
CA GLU A 30 13.99 10.00 6.92
C GLU A 30 13.00 9.54 5.84
N SER A 31 12.20 10.47 5.30
CA SER A 31 11.23 10.14 4.28
C SER A 31 11.05 11.26 3.25
N ILE A 32 10.66 10.86 2.04
CA ILE A 32 10.37 11.75 0.93
C ILE A 32 9.00 11.44 0.33
N ILE A 33 8.19 12.48 0.08
CA ILE A 33 6.96 12.39 -0.70
C ILE A 33 7.35 12.58 -2.17
N THR A 34 7.05 11.59 -3.01
CA THR A 34 7.46 11.65 -4.43
C THR A 34 6.59 10.79 -5.33
N SER A 35 6.43 11.22 -6.58
CA SER A 35 5.90 10.45 -7.72
C SER A 35 7.01 10.04 -8.71
N SER A 36 8.27 10.33 -8.42
CA SER A 36 9.40 10.00 -9.28
C SER A 36 9.83 8.55 -9.10
N SER A 37 9.69 7.74 -10.14
CA SER A 37 10.15 6.34 -10.15
C SER A 37 11.62 6.21 -9.76
N LYS A 38 12.47 7.15 -10.19
CA LYS A 38 13.89 7.17 -9.86
C LYS A 38 14.15 7.42 -8.37
N GLU A 39 13.41 8.35 -7.77
CA GLU A 39 13.54 8.64 -6.33
C GLU A 39 13.00 7.47 -5.50
N ILE A 40 11.83 6.91 -5.88
CA ILE A 40 11.27 5.72 -5.23
C ILE A 40 12.29 4.58 -5.24
N ALA A 41 12.85 4.26 -6.41
CA ALA A 41 13.84 3.17 -6.55
C ALA A 41 15.11 3.40 -5.73
N SER A 42 15.49 4.65 -5.44
CA SER A 42 16.68 4.99 -4.65
C SER A 42 16.49 4.87 -3.14
N CYS A 43 15.23 4.75 -2.66
CA CYS A 43 14.92 4.61 -1.24
C CYS A 43 15.12 3.18 -0.72
N ASP A 44 15.28 3.04 0.60
CA ASP A 44 15.47 1.76 1.30
C ASP A 44 14.15 1.07 1.63
N GLY A 45 13.05 1.81 1.65
CA GLY A 45 11.68 1.33 1.84
C GLY A 45 10.68 2.20 1.10
N ALA A 46 9.44 1.72 0.89
CA ALA A 46 8.38 2.51 0.30
C ALA A 46 7.02 2.24 0.94
N ILE A 47 6.21 3.29 1.01
CA ILE A 47 4.83 3.22 1.49
C ILE A 47 3.91 3.66 0.34
N LEU A 48 2.90 2.84 0.05
CA LEU A 48 1.79 3.17 -0.82
C LEU A 48 0.56 3.47 0.05
N PRO A 49 0.30 4.73 0.38
CA PRO A 49 -0.90 5.10 1.10
C PRO A 49 -2.09 5.18 0.14
N GLY A 50 -3.31 5.35 0.67
CA GLY A 50 -4.45 5.62 -0.19
C GLY A 50 -5.72 5.92 0.58
N VAL A 51 -6.50 6.85 0.03
CA VAL A 51 -7.86 7.15 0.47
C VAL A 51 -8.74 7.38 -0.77
N GLY A 52 -10.03 7.06 -0.68
CA GLY A 52 -10.96 7.25 -1.77
C GLY A 52 -11.28 5.98 -2.55
N SER A 53 -11.56 6.11 -3.83
CA SER A 53 -12.11 5.06 -4.68
C SER A 53 -11.03 4.26 -5.41
N TYR A 54 -11.19 2.94 -5.42
CA TYR A 54 -10.26 2.02 -6.06
C TYR A 54 -10.05 2.28 -7.56
N PRO A 55 -11.10 2.47 -8.40
CA PRO A 55 -10.89 2.72 -9.83
C PRO A 55 -10.12 4.00 -10.12
N ILE A 56 -10.40 5.08 -9.37
CA ILE A 56 -9.71 6.35 -9.54
C ILE A 56 -8.24 6.23 -9.13
N ALA A 57 -7.97 5.52 -8.04
CA ALA A 57 -6.61 5.26 -7.57
C ALA A 57 -5.77 4.49 -8.59
N MET A 58 -6.33 3.43 -9.18
CA MET A 58 -5.65 2.66 -10.23
C MET A 58 -5.39 3.50 -11.48
N ASN A 59 -6.35 4.33 -11.91
CA ASN A 59 -6.16 5.25 -13.03
C ASN A 59 -5.02 6.24 -12.78
N ASN A 60 -4.97 6.84 -11.59
CA ASN A 60 -3.88 7.77 -11.23
C ASN A 60 -2.51 7.09 -11.23
N LEU A 61 -2.42 5.86 -10.70
CA LEU A 61 -1.18 5.08 -10.73
C LEU A 61 -0.73 4.77 -12.16
N GLU A 62 -1.69 4.46 -13.05
CA GLU A 62 -1.43 4.19 -14.46
C GLU A 62 -0.97 5.45 -15.21
N GLU A 63 -1.68 6.58 -15.05
CA GLU A 63 -1.31 7.86 -15.66
C GLU A 63 0.09 8.33 -15.26
N LEU A 64 0.51 8.05 -14.02
CA LEU A 64 1.84 8.41 -13.50
C LEU A 64 2.90 7.33 -13.76
N ASN A 65 2.56 6.22 -14.44
CA ASN A 65 3.44 5.07 -14.68
C ASN A 65 4.01 4.45 -13.38
N LEU A 66 3.27 4.55 -12.27
CA LEU A 66 3.72 4.08 -10.96
C LEU A 66 3.44 2.59 -10.72
N ILE A 67 2.56 1.94 -11.51
CA ILE A 67 2.27 0.51 -11.36
C ILE A 67 3.53 -0.33 -11.56
N THR A 68 4.28 -0.07 -12.64
CA THR A 68 5.55 -0.75 -12.91
C THR A 68 6.58 -0.45 -11.82
N THR A 69 6.68 0.81 -11.40
CA THR A 69 7.59 1.24 -10.33
C THR A 69 7.35 0.48 -9.02
N VAL A 70 6.06 0.34 -8.62
CA VAL A 70 5.69 -0.41 -7.42
C VAL A 70 6.07 -1.89 -7.55
N LYS A 71 5.82 -2.52 -8.70
CA LYS A 71 6.20 -3.92 -8.94
C LYS A 71 7.70 -4.13 -8.85
N GLU A 72 8.48 -3.33 -9.57
CA GLU A 72 9.93 -3.40 -9.56
C GLU A 72 10.51 -3.15 -8.15
N PHE A 73 9.92 -2.21 -7.40
CA PHE A 73 10.35 -1.95 -6.04
C PHE A 73 10.13 -3.16 -5.12
N VAL A 74 8.94 -3.80 -5.18
CA VAL A 74 8.65 -5.00 -4.39
C VAL A 74 9.53 -6.17 -4.82
N GLU A 75 9.74 -6.38 -6.13
CA GLU A 75 10.63 -7.41 -6.68
C GLU A 75 12.09 -7.24 -6.25
N SER A 76 12.51 -6.02 -5.94
CA SER A 76 13.86 -5.75 -5.39
C SER A 76 14.08 -6.31 -4.00
N GLY A 77 13.04 -6.79 -3.31
CA GLY A 77 13.09 -7.32 -1.95
C GLY A 77 13.19 -6.25 -0.85
N LYS A 78 13.08 -4.97 -1.19
CA LYS A 78 13.06 -3.89 -0.20
C LYS A 78 11.73 -3.85 0.55
N PRO A 79 11.70 -3.38 1.81
CA PRO A 79 10.47 -3.23 2.59
C PRO A 79 9.43 -2.36 1.87
N PHE A 80 8.21 -2.89 1.74
CA PHE A 80 7.09 -2.20 1.12
C PHE A 80 5.84 -2.31 1.98
N MET A 81 5.10 -1.22 2.16
CA MET A 81 3.87 -1.21 2.95
C MET A 81 2.72 -0.54 2.18
N GLY A 82 1.61 -1.25 2.00
CA GLY A 82 0.34 -0.68 1.57
C GLY A 82 -0.52 -0.28 2.78
N ILE A 83 -1.09 0.92 2.78
CA ILE A 83 -1.95 1.41 3.87
C ILE A 83 -3.35 1.69 3.34
N CYS A 84 -4.38 1.07 3.97
CA CYS A 84 -5.79 1.24 3.64
C CYS A 84 -6.05 0.95 2.15
N LEU A 85 -6.54 1.91 1.36
CA LEU A 85 -6.70 1.74 -0.09
C LEU A 85 -5.39 1.30 -0.77
N GLY A 86 -4.23 1.82 -0.35
CA GLY A 86 -2.95 1.40 -0.89
C GLY A 86 -2.67 -0.09 -0.73
N LEU A 87 -3.10 -0.71 0.39
CA LEU A 87 -3.05 -2.17 0.54
C LEU A 87 -4.02 -2.87 -0.42
N GLN A 88 -5.24 -2.35 -0.56
CA GLN A 88 -6.23 -2.92 -1.46
C GLN A 88 -5.76 -2.94 -2.91
N LEU A 89 -5.07 -1.89 -3.37
CA LEU A 89 -4.52 -1.79 -4.74
C LEU A 89 -3.50 -2.89 -5.08
N LEU A 90 -2.88 -3.53 -4.07
CA LEU A 90 -1.91 -4.61 -4.30
C LEU A 90 -2.56 -5.92 -4.76
N PHE A 91 -3.88 -6.09 -4.54
CA PHE A 91 -4.62 -7.28 -4.98
C PHE A 91 -4.80 -7.32 -6.51
N GLU A 92 -5.30 -8.44 -7.01
CA GLU A 92 -5.52 -8.65 -8.46
C GLU A 92 -6.66 -7.79 -9.02
N SER A 93 -7.70 -7.58 -8.21
CA SER A 93 -8.89 -6.82 -8.63
C SER A 93 -9.71 -6.29 -7.47
N SER A 94 -10.67 -5.40 -7.79
CA SER A 94 -11.72 -4.96 -6.89
C SER A 94 -13.05 -4.88 -7.63
N GLU A 95 -14.14 -5.19 -6.91
CA GLU A 95 -15.53 -5.03 -7.39
C GLU A 95 -16.13 -3.67 -6.99
N GLU A 96 -15.34 -2.74 -6.47
CA GLU A 96 -15.80 -1.41 -6.09
C GLU A 96 -16.18 -0.61 -7.34
N PHE A 97 -17.44 -0.23 -7.45
CA PHE A 97 -18.03 0.47 -8.63
C PHE A 97 -17.86 -0.27 -9.97
N GLY A 98 -17.81 -1.60 -9.95
CA GLY A 98 -17.54 -2.46 -11.08
C GLY A 98 -16.16 -3.12 -11.01
N SER A 99 -15.89 -4.05 -11.92
CA SER A 99 -14.63 -4.80 -11.88
C SER A 99 -13.47 -3.93 -12.36
N THR A 100 -12.50 -3.71 -11.48
CA THR A 100 -11.27 -2.97 -11.78
C THR A 100 -10.05 -3.83 -11.46
N LYS A 101 -9.12 -3.93 -12.42
CA LYS A 101 -7.85 -4.64 -12.24
C LYS A 101 -6.95 -3.87 -11.29
N GLY A 102 -6.32 -4.59 -10.35
CA GLY A 102 -5.32 -4.04 -9.43
C GLY A 102 -3.88 -4.22 -9.89
N ILE A 103 -2.94 -3.95 -8.98
CA ILE A 103 -1.49 -4.12 -9.24
C ILE A 103 -1.15 -5.61 -9.39
N GLY A 104 -1.84 -6.51 -8.66
CA GLY A 104 -1.69 -7.95 -8.77
C GLY A 104 -0.42 -8.51 -8.11
N LEU A 105 0.05 -7.90 -7.04
CA LEU A 105 1.15 -8.41 -6.21
C LEU A 105 0.66 -9.40 -5.16
N ILE A 106 -0.62 -9.29 -4.75
CA ILE A 106 -1.29 -10.19 -3.80
C ILE A 106 -2.44 -10.88 -4.53
N LYS A 107 -2.50 -12.21 -4.45
CA LYS A 107 -3.61 -12.97 -5.04
C LYS A 107 -4.92 -12.71 -4.32
N GLY A 108 -6.01 -12.64 -5.09
CA GLY A 108 -7.36 -12.43 -4.59
C GLY A 108 -7.96 -11.10 -5.01
N SER A 109 -9.16 -10.81 -4.50
CA SER A 109 -9.94 -9.63 -4.85
C SER A 109 -10.44 -8.87 -3.63
N VAL A 110 -10.70 -7.59 -3.81
CA VAL A 110 -11.33 -6.72 -2.81
C VAL A 110 -12.83 -6.69 -3.08
N ASN A 111 -13.61 -7.20 -2.13
CA ASN A 111 -15.06 -7.35 -2.23
C ASN A 111 -15.80 -6.56 -1.17
N LEU A 112 -17.08 -6.25 -1.41
CA LEU A 112 -17.94 -5.55 -0.47
C LEU A 112 -18.26 -6.45 0.75
N PHE A 113 -18.20 -5.91 1.95
CA PHE A 113 -18.54 -6.63 3.19
C PHE A 113 -19.97 -7.18 3.25
N SER A 114 -20.92 -6.64 2.50
CA SER A 114 -22.30 -7.15 2.46
C SER A 114 -22.41 -8.60 1.99
N GLU A 115 -21.39 -9.12 1.32
CA GLU A 115 -21.31 -10.53 0.91
C GLU A 115 -20.86 -11.46 2.05
N ILE A 116 -20.35 -10.89 3.13
CA ILE A 116 -19.92 -11.62 4.33
C ILE A 116 -21.04 -11.50 5.37
N ASN A 117 -21.87 -12.52 5.49
CA ASN A 117 -23.13 -12.57 6.30
C ASN A 117 -23.05 -12.20 7.79
N GLN A 118 -22.01 -11.54 8.29
CA GLN A 118 -21.82 -11.20 9.70
C GLN A 118 -21.52 -9.73 9.98
N ILE A 119 -21.36 -8.88 8.96
CA ILE A 119 -21.08 -7.45 9.15
C ILE A 119 -22.36 -6.64 9.01
N GLN A 120 -22.82 -6.07 10.13
CA GLN A 120 -24.10 -5.34 10.20
C GLN A 120 -23.97 -3.85 9.85
N THR A 121 -22.75 -3.30 9.80
CA THR A 121 -22.52 -1.86 9.59
C THR A 121 -21.43 -1.60 8.56
N ILE A 122 -21.78 -0.88 7.50
CA ILE A 122 -20.87 -0.41 6.46
C ILE A 122 -20.95 1.12 6.41
N PRO A 123 -19.83 1.84 6.47
CA PRO A 123 -18.45 1.36 6.58
C PRO A 123 -18.12 0.82 7.98
N HIS A 124 -17.23 -0.16 8.04
CA HIS A 124 -16.68 -0.67 9.31
C HIS A 124 -15.54 0.26 9.77
N VAL A 125 -15.84 1.12 10.73
CA VAL A 125 -14.88 2.10 11.29
C VAL A 125 -14.82 1.92 12.80
N GLY A 126 -13.62 1.83 13.37
CA GLY A 126 -13.44 1.67 14.81
C GLY A 126 -11.99 1.41 15.22
N TRP A 127 -11.76 1.44 16.51
CA TRP A 127 -10.48 1.09 17.11
C TRP A 127 -10.40 -0.42 17.32
N ASN A 128 -9.34 -1.04 16.81
CA ASN A 128 -9.06 -2.46 16.99
C ASN A 128 -7.64 -2.67 17.52
N LYS A 129 -7.42 -3.79 18.20
CA LYS A 129 -6.07 -4.19 18.63
C LYS A 129 -5.30 -4.75 17.44
N ALA A 130 -4.12 -4.21 17.18
CA ALA A 130 -3.15 -4.84 16.30
C ALA A 130 -2.45 -5.95 17.09
N ILE A 131 -2.60 -7.19 16.65
CA ILE A 131 -1.97 -8.37 17.27
C ILE A 131 -0.90 -8.85 16.30
N THR A 132 0.36 -8.76 16.72
CA THR A 132 1.47 -9.38 15.98
C THR A 132 1.41 -10.89 16.23
N ARG A 133 1.35 -11.68 15.15
CA ARG A 133 1.63 -13.11 15.23
C ARG A 133 3.13 -13.32 15.05
N GLU A 134 3.77 -14.12 15.88
CA GLU A 134 5.11 -14.60 15.58
C GLU A 134 5.03 -15.34 14.23
N LEU A 135 5.73 -14.80 13.24
CA LEU A 135 5.88 -15.45 11.95
C LEU A 135 6.80 -16.67 12.19
N ASN A 136 6.22 -17.85 12.38
CA ASN A 136 6.99 -19.08 12.28
C ASN A 136 7.60 -19.16 10.87
N GLN A 137 8.84 -19.60 10.73
CA GLN A 137 9.55 -19.73 9.45
C GLN A 137 8.73 -20.41 8.35
N ASN A 138 7.79 -21.29 8.70
CA ASN A 138 6.87 -21.97 7.77
C ASN A 138 5.83 -21.04 7.13
N ASN A 139 5.63 -19.82 7.61
CA ASN A 139 4.67 -18.85 7.04
C ASN A 139 5.33 -17.87 6.07
N LEU A 140 6.67 -17.86 5.98
CA LEU A 140 7.41 -17.00 5.06
C LEU A 140 7.49 -17.57 3.63
N ASP A 141 7.30 -18.89 3.48
CA ASP A 141 7.36 -19.59 2.18
C ASP A 141 6.17 -19.28 1.26
N HIS A 142 5.13 -18.63 1.78
CA HIS A 142 3.95 -18.20 1.00
C HIS A 142 4.01 -16.73 0.54
N ILE A 143 5.12 -16.02 0.83
CA ILE A 143 5.33 -14.60 0.46
C ILE A 143 6.47 -14.49 -0.58
N LYS A 144 6.66 -15.52 -1.37
CA LYS A 144 7.55 -15.49 -2.54
C LYS A 144 6.74 -15.38 -3.82
#